data_68f1518f43c8932a6113a920e0d1216f
#
_entry.id   68f1518f43c8932a6113a920e0d1216f
#
_cell.length_a   1.000
_cell.length_b   1.000
_cell.length_c   1.000
_cell.angle_alpha   90.00
_cell.angle_beta   90.00
_cell.angle_gamma   90.00
#
_symmetry.space_group_name_H-M   'P 1'
#
loop_
_entity.id
_entity.type
_entity.pdbx_description
1 polymer ?
#
loop_
_entity_poly.entity_id
_entity_poly.type
_entity_poly.pdbx_seq_one_letter_code
_entity_poly.pdbx_strand_id
1 'polypeptide(L)' 'MSAALQPLTSVALGTTATVAEIKLPPESRPRLMEMGLLVGTPVELVRFAPLGDPVEIKVRGYHLTLRKHEAEQIFVRTAS' A
#
# COMPACT_ATOMS: atom_id res chain seq x y z
N MET A 1 16.89 3.51 15.33
CA MET A 1 15.67 2.77 15.53
C MET A 1 15.02 2.43 14.22
N SER A 2 14.63 1.20 14.07
CA SER A 2 13.94 0.80 12.87
C SER A 2 12.44 1.05 13.03
N ALA A 3 11.79 1.46 11.95
CA ALA A 3 10.36 1.59 11.96
C ALA A 3 9.73 0.21 11.89
N ALA A 4 8.69 -0.01 12.67
CA ALA A 4 7.95 -1.25 12.61
C ALA A 4 7.16 -1.29 11.31
N LEU A 5 7.00 -2.49 10.75
CA LEU A 5 6.15 -2.67 9.60
C LEU A 5 4.69 -2.59 10.03
N GLN A 6 3.87 -2.02 9.16
CA GLN A 6 2.44 -1.93 9.43
C GLN A 6 1.68 -2.11 8.13
N PRO A 7 0.44 -2.60 8.20
CA PRO A 7 -0.36 -2.71 6.98
C PRO A 7 -0.57 -1.34 6.35
N LEU A 8 -0.62 -1.31 5.02
CA LEU A 8 -0.85 -0.06 4.31
C LEU A 8 -2.12 0.64 4.80
N THR A 9 -3.13 -0.13 5.20
CA THR A 9 -4.40 0.42 5.65
C THR A 9 -4.29 1.12 7.01
N SER A 10 -3.17 0.97 7.71
CA SER A 10 -3.05 1.55 9.05
C SER A 10 -2.25 2.84 9.07
N VAL A 11 -1.69 3.28 7.94
CA VAL A 11 -0.94 4.54 7.93
C VAL A 11 -1.91 5.72 7.88
N ALA A 12 -1.46 6.86 8.34
CA ALA A 12 -2.27 8.07 8.31
C ALA A 12 -2.48 8.51 6.87
N LEU A 13 -3.67 9.02 6.57
CA LEU A 13 -3.96 9.53 5.22
C LEU A 13 -2.98 10.65 4.88
N GLY A 14 -2.51 10.64 3.65
CA GLY A 14 -1.58 11.65 3.17
C GLY A 14 -0.14 11.38 3.54
N THR A 15 0.13 10.30 4.26
CA THR A 15 1.50 9.96 4.67
C THR A 15 2.12 9.06 3.62
N THR A 16 3.35 9.39 3.22
CA THR A 16 4.09 8.54 2.30
C THR A 16 4.80 7.45 3.08
N ALA A 17 4.69 6.22 2.58
CA ALA A 17 5.33 5.07 3.19
C ALA A 17 6.02 4.28 2.09
N THR A 18 6.94 3.40 2.47
CA THR A 18 7.66 2.58 1.51
C THR A 18 7.21 1.14 1.66
N VAL A 19 6.87 0.50 0.55
CA VAL A 19 6.47 -0.91 0.56
C VAL A 19 7.66 -1.73 1.03
N ALA A 20 7.46 -2.51 2.09
CA ALA A 20 8.53 -3.33 2.65
C ALA A 20 8.27 -4.81 2.44
N GLU A 21 7.02 -5.24 2.46
CA GLU A 21 6.72 -6.65 2.31
C GLU A 21 5.30 -6.80 1.76
N ILE A 22 5.13 -7.74 0.83
CA ILE A 22 3.82 -8.03 0.25
C ILE A 22 3.51 -9.47 0.58
N LYS A 23 2.45 -9.68 1.38
CA LYS A 23 2.07 -11.01 1.85
C LYS A 23 0.90 -11.60 1.08
N LEU A 24 0.61 -11.06 -0.08
CA LEU A 24 -0.44 -11.59 -0.94
C LEU A 24 0.01 -12.88 -1.60
N PRO A 25 -0.95 -13.74 -2.01
CA PRO A 25 -0.60 -14.97 -2.72
C PRO A 25 0.21 -14.68 -3.98
N PRO A 26 1.04 -15.64 -4.42
CA PRO A 26 1.86 -15.41 -5.62
C PRO A 26 1.06 -15.05 -6.86
N GLU A 27 -0.17 -15.54 -6.98
CA GLU A 27 -0.98 -15.23 -8.15
C GLU A 27 -1.44 -13.78 -8.22
N SER A 28 -1.38 -13.05 -7.10
CA SER A 28 -1.71 -11.62 -7.08
C SER A 28 -0.52 -10.74 -7.45
N ARG A 29 0.69 -11.27 -7.37
CA ARG A 29 1.89 -10.46 -7.51
C ARG A 29 2.08 -9.89 -8.91
N PRO A 30 1.83 -10.63 -10.00
CA PRO A 30 2.01 -10.04 -11.33
C PRO A 30 1.15 -8.81 -11.54
N ARG A 31 -0.09 -8.82 -11.06
CA ARG A 31 -0.97 -7.65 -11.19
C ARG A 31 -0.42 -6.46 -10.43
N LEU A 32 0.09 -6.70 -9.22
CA LEU A 32 0.68 -5.62 -8.42
C LEU A 32 1.92 -5.07 -9.09
N MET A 33 2.75 -5.94 -9.66
CA MET A 33 3.95 -5.50 -10.36
C MET A 33 3.60 -4.64 -11.57
N GLU A 34 2.56 -5.01 -12.28
CA GLU A 34 2.11 -4.21 -13.43
C GLU A 34 1.63 -2.84 -12.99
N MET A 35 1.11 -2.73 -11.77
CA MET A 35 0.69 -1.46 -11.23
C MET A 35 1.83 -0.66 -10.59
N GLY A 36 3.03 -1.23 -10.57
CA GLY A 36 4.17 -0.55 -9.98
C GLY A 36 4.34 -0.74 -8.48
N LEU A 37 3.59 -1.67 -7.89
CA LEU A 37 3.67 -1.93 -6.45
C LEU A 37 4.72 -2.99 -6.18
N LEU A 38 5.94 -2.53 -5.94
CA LEU A 38 7.07 -3.40 -5.66
C LEU A 38 7.65 -3.05 -4.31
N VAL A 39 8.37 -3.98 -3.71
CA VAL A 39 9.12 -3.68 -2.48
C VAL A 39 10.09 -2.54 -2.78
N GLY A 40 10.09 -1.54 -1.90
CA GLY A 40 10.90 -0.36 -2.07
C GLY A 40 10.18 0.81 -2.73
N THR A 41 8.94 0.61 -3.17
CA THR A 41 8.19 1.66 -3.85
C THR A 41 7.52 2.58 -2.83
N PRO A 42 7.67 3.91 -2.97
CA PRO A 42 6.91 4.84 -2.11
C PRO A 42 5.45 4.84 -2.50
N VAL A 43 4.57 4.81 -1.51
CA VAL A 43 3.12 4.88 -1.72
C VAL A 43 2.52 5.85 -0.72
N GLU A 44 1.41 6.44 -1.08
CA GLU A 44 0.68 7.33 -0.20
C GLU A 44 -0.75 6.83 -0.09
N LEU A 45 -1.24 6.70 1.14
CA LEU A 45 -2.63 6.32 1.36
C LEU A 45 -3.48 7.58 1.21
N VAL A 46 -4.29 7.62 0.14
CA VAL A 46 -5.05 8.82 -0.18
C VAL A 46 -6.37 8.86 0.57
N ARG A 47 -7.15 7.79 0.46
CA ARG A 47 -8.43 7.74 1.16
C ARG A 47 -9.02 6.34 1.06
N PHE A 48 -10.01 6.09 1.91
CA PHE A 48 -10.87 4.91 1.81
C PHE A 48 -12.17 5.34 1.14
N ALA A 49 -12.75 4.45 0.36
CA ALA A 49 -14.11 4.68 -0.14
C ALA A 49 -15.07 4.77 1.05
N PRO A 50 -16.27 5.32 0.85
CA PRO A 50 -17.18 5.56 1.96
C PRO A 50 -17.47 4.35 2.84
N LEU A 51 -17.45 3.14 2.27
CA LEU A 51 -17.66 1.92 3.04
C LEU A 51 -16.35 1.24 3.44
N GLY A 52 -15.23 1.91 3.24
CA GLY A 52 -13.93 1.36 3.60
C GLY A 52 -13.25 0.54 2.52
N ASP A 53 -13.91 0.30 1.40
CA ASP A 53 -13.40 -0.53 0.33
C ASP A 53 -14.00 -0.03 -0.98
N PRO A 54 -13.20 0.21 -2.02
CA PRO A 54 -11.75 0.01 -2.10
C PRO A 54 -10.95 1.11 -1.41
N VAL A 55 -9.64 0.91 -1.38
CA VAL A 55 -8.69 1.87 -0.82
C VAL A 55 -7.99 2.56 -1.98
N GLU A 56 -7.91 3.88 -1.93
CA GLU A 56 -7.21 4.64 -2.95
C GLU A 56 -5.82 5.00 -2.48
N ILE A 57 -4.83 4.70 -3.32
CA ILE A 57 -3.43 5.02 -3.04
C ILE A 57 -2.83 5.76 -4.20
N LYS A 58 -1.70 6.43 -3.95
CA LYS A 58 -0.95 7.14 -4.98
C LYS A 58 0.42 6.51 -5.10
N VAL A 59 0.82 6.17 -6.32
CA VAL A 59 2.09 5.53 -6.60
C VAL A 59 2.74 6.30 -7.75
N ARG A 60 3.91 6.87 -7.50
CA ARG A 60 4.71 7.53 -8.54
C ARG A 60 3.91 8.54 -9.36
N GLY A 61 3.03 9.29 -8.71
CA GLY A 61 2.32 10.37 -9.37
C GLY A 61 1.00 9.96 -10.00
N TYR A 62 0.59 8.72 -9.89
CA TYR A 62 -0.73 8.32 -10.37
C TYR A 62 -1.47 7.55 -9.28
N HIS A 63 -2.79 7.49 -9.42
CA HIS A 63 -3.65 6.91 -8.41
C HIS A 63 -4.08 5.51 -8.82
N LEU A 64 -4.15 4.63 -7.83
CA LEU A 64 -4.62 3.27 -7.97
C LEU A 64 -5.66 2.99 -6.91
N THR A 65 -6.51 2.00 -7.15
CA THR A 65 -7.37 1.48 -6.10
C THR A 65 -7.04 0.01 -5.87
N LEU A 66 -7.11 -0.37 -4.59
CA LEU A 66 -6.90 -1.75 -4.17
C LEU A 66 -8.08 -2.19 -3.35
N ARG A 67 -8.40 -3.47 -3.40
CA ARG A 67 -9.34 -4.02 -2.44
C ARG A 67 -8.74 -3.88 -1.04
N LYS A 68 -9.60 -3.64 -0.07
CA LYS A 68 -9.13 -3.46 1.30
C LYS A 68 -8.33 -4.67 1.77
N HIS A 69 -8.78 -5.88 1.47
CA HIS A 69 -8.06 -7.07 1.92
C HIS A 69 -6.69 -7.19 1.28
N GLU A 70 -6.52 -6.65 0.07
CA GLU A 70 -5.20 -6.64 -0.55
C GLU A 70 -4.28 -5.63 0.13
N ALA A 71 -4.81 -4.44 0.41
CA ALA A 71 -4.02 -3.41 1.06
C ALA A 71 -3.59 -3.83 2.47
N GLU A 72 -4.41 -4.64 3.14
CA GLU A 72 -4.08 -5.14 4.47
C GLU A 72 -2.90 -6.11 4.45
N GLN A 73 -2.61 -6.71 3.31
CA GLN A 73 -1.51 -7.64 3.16
C GLN A 73 -0.25 -6.99 2.58
N ILE A 74 -0.30 -5.70 2.34
CA ILE A 74 0.88 -4.94 1.91
C ILE A 74 1.41 -4.21 3.13
N PHE A 75 2.62 -4.56 3.53
CA PHE A 75 3.22 -3.99 4.73
C PHE A 75 4.22 -2.92 4.33
N VAL A 76 4.15 -1.80 5.01
CA VAL A 76 4.93 -0.62 4.66
C VAL A 76 5.70 -0.13 5.87
N ARG A 77 6.69 0.70 5.57
CA ARG A 77 7.52 1.36 6.57
C ARG A 77 7.36 2.86 6.36
N THR A 78 6.94 3.56 7.42
CA THR A 78 6.83 5.01 7.34
C THR A 78 8.16 5.63 7.73
N ALA A 79 8.43 6.82 7.20
CA ALA A 79 9.58 7.59 7.66
C ALA A 79 9.32 8.02 9.09
N SER A 80 10.33 7.94 9.90
CA SER A 80 10.22 8.32 11.30
C SER A 80 11.19 9.43 11.63
#